data_cf2863f66b3b7838b9baa8f0a09eb71a
#
_entry.id   cf2863f66b3b7838b9baa8f0a09eb71a
#
_cell.length_a   1.000
_cell.length_b   1.000
_cell.length_c   1.000
_cell.angle_alpha   90.00
_cell.angle_beta   90.00
_cell.angle_gamma   90.00
#
_symmetry.space_group_name_H-M   'P 1'
#
loop_
_entity.id
_entity.type
_entity.pdbx_description
1 polymer ?
#
loop_
_entity_poly.entity_id
_entity_poly.type
_entity_poly.pdbx_seq_one_letter_code
_entity_poly.pdbx_strand_id
1 'polypeptide(L)'
;LMPLESRNEFIELAKISPSNFLNYGPKPILVDEWQHVSFIWDQVKYEVDKTGEFGQYILTGSVTDKSKTELEGESSRHTGNGRIIRKMMRTMSLYETGDSNGTVSLSDLKNGKFSNAMSKKDINDYAYYVCRGGWPVAIGKDRDVALAQARDYYEVVVTDDIFSLKDIPLKKDEQKARKLMRSYARNVSIAAADTTLLEDCAGSDETFDKDVFAKYLNALRNLYVIEELPAWNPNLRSKTAIRAKETRHFTDPSIGAAALGITPEGIFKDITTFGFLFESLVAHDLRVYADAIG
;
A
#
# COMPACT_ATOMS: atom_id res chain seq x y z
N LEU A 1 -4.71 21.05 2.37
CA LEU A 1 -3.31 21.43 2.65
C LEU A 1 -3.30 22.76 3.35
N MET A 2 -2.80 22.78 4.58
CA MET A 2 -2.69 23.97 5.41
C MET A 2 -1.42 24.75 5.03
N PRO A 3 -1.43 26.10 4.98
CA PRO A 3 -0.22 26.89 4.79
C PRO A 3 0.85 26.54 5.84
N LEU A 4 2.13 26.67 5.49
CA LEU A 4 3.24 26.28 6.36
C LEU A 4 3.23 27.01 7.72
N GLU A 5 2.85 28.28 7.73
CA GLU A 5 2.71 29.07 8.96
C GLU A 5 1.63 28.48 9.89
N SER A 6 0.45 28.22 9.37
CA SER A 6 -0.65 27.60 10.13
C SER A 6 -0.27 26.20 10.62
N ARG A 7 0.49 25.44 9.83
CA ARG A 7 0.98 24.12 10.25
C ARG A 7 1.91 24.21 11.46
N ASN A 8 2.85 25.17 11.47
CA ASN A 8 3.76 25.38 12.61
C ASN A 8 2.99 25.79 13.86
N GLU A 9 2.00 26.68 13.73
CA GLU A 9 1.12 27.06 14.85
C GLU A 9 0.37 25.87 15.45
N PHE A 10 -0.16 24.96 14.61
CA PHE A 10 -0.82 23.75 15.07
C PHE A 10 0.13 22.77 15.75
N ILE A 11 1.35 22.62 15.27
CA ILE A 11 2.40 21.81 15.92
C ILE A 11 2.75 22.38 17.28
N GLU A 12 2.93 23.69 17.40
CA GLU A 12 3.22 24.34 18.68
C GLU A 12 2.02 24.24 19.65
N LEU A 13 0.79 24.42 19.17
CA LEU A 13 -0.41 24.22 19.99
C LEU A 13 -0.49 22.78 20.51
N ALA A 14 -0.22 21.79 19.67
CA ALA A 14 -0.18 20.40 20.06
C ALA A 14 0.88 20.11 21.13
N LYS A 15 2.06 20.76 21.06
CA LYS A 15 3.12 20.65 22.07
C LYS A 15 2.72 21.31 23.40
N ILE A 16 2.10 22.49 23.37
CA ILE A 16 1.74 23.25 24.57
C ILE A 16 0.58 22.59 25.32
N SER A 17 -0.42 22.11 24.61
CA SER A 17 -1.62 21.51 25.20
C SER A 17 -2.15 20.34 24.36
N PRO A 18 -1.50 19.16 24.41
CA PRO A 18 -1.89 17.99 23.60
C PRO A 18 -3.34 17.54 23.82
N SER A 19 -3.81 17.59 25.09
CA SER A 19 -5.18 17.20 25.43
C SER A 19 -6.20 18.14 24.80
N ASN A 20 -5.99 19.45 24.85
CA ASN A 20 -6.88 20.43 24.23
C ASN A 20 -6.87 20.28 22.70
N PHE A 21 -5.69 20.05 22.11
CA PHE A 21 -5.55 19.79 20.68
C PHE A 21 -6.38 18.58 20.24
N LEU A 22 -6.30 17.47 20.98
CA LEU A 22 -7.07 16.25 20.70
C LEU A 22 -8.55 16.32 21.10
N ASN A 23 -8.99 17.38 21.74
CA ASN A 23 -10.40 17.57 22.16
C ASN A 23 -11.03 18.84 21.58
N TYR A 24 -10.42 19.44 20.54
CA TYR A 24 -10.88 20.71 19.98
C TYR A 24 -12.20 20.63 19.21
N GLY A 25 -12.66 19.43 18.81
CA GLY A 25 -13.86 19.26 18.00
C GLY A 25 -14.66 18.00 18.29
N PRO A 26 -15.74 17.77 17.53
CA PRO A 26 -16.52 16.54 17.64
C PRO A 26 -15.69 15.33 17.23
N LYS A 27 -15.98 14.17 17.82
CA LYS A 27 -15.34 12.90 17.47
C LYS A 27 -16.03 12.26 16.26
N PRO A 28 -15.29 11.52 15.42
CA PRO A 28 -13.86 11.27 15.49
C PRO A 28 -13.02 12.47 15.01
N ILE A 29 -11.85 12.66 15.61
CA ILE A 29 -10.88 13.67 15.17
C ILE A 29 -9.83 13.00 14.28
N LEU A 30 -9.61 13.55 13.08
CA LEU A 30 -8.55 13.18 12.16
C LEU A 30 -7.28 13.98 12.48
N VAL A 31 -6.18 13.28 12.72
CA VAL A 31 -4.83 13.85 12.82
C VAL A 31 -4.03 13.33 11.63
N ASP A 32 -3.86 14.20 10.64
CA ASP A 32 -3.10 13.88 9.43
C ASP A 32 -1.60 14.11 9.65
N GLU A 33 -0.77 13.22 9.10
CA GLU A 33 0.70 13.24 9.25
C GLU A 33 1.14 13.28 10.73
N TRP A 34 0.53 12.45 11.56
CA TRP A 34 0.76 12.41 13.02
C TRP A 34 2.23 12.25 13.40
N GLN A 35 3.07 11.64 12.55
CA GLN A 35 4.50 11.44 12.79
C GLN A 35 5.30 12.74 12.89
N HIS A 36 4.75 13.87 12.45
CA HIS A 36 5.38 15.19 12.69
C HIS A 36 5.31 15.61 14.15
N VAL A 37 4.44 14.97 14.94
CA VAL A 37 4.22 15.24 16.36
C VAL A 37 4.14 13.90 17.09
N SER A 38 5.28 13.22 17.25
CA SER A 38 5.36 11.82 17.70
C SER A 38 4.69 11.55 19.06
N PHE A 39 4.71 12.51 19.99
CA PHE A 39 4.05 12.40 21.29
C PHE A 39 2.51 12.32 21.21
N ILE A 40 1.90 12.69 20.07
CA ILE A 40 0.45 12.57 19.86
C ILE A 40 -0.01 11.11 20.00
N TRP A 41 0.83 10.16 19.61
CA TRP A 41 0.55 8.73 19.78
C TRP A 41 0.26 8.35 21.25
N ASP A 42 1.10 8.82 22.17
CA ASP A 42 0.93 8.53 23.59
C ASP A 42 -0.23 9.32 24.20
N GLN A 43 -0.44 10.54 23.73
CA GLN A 43 -1.58 11.34 24.18
C GLN A 43 -2.91 10.75 23.72
N VAL A 44 -3.02 10.22 22.49
CA VAL A 44 -4.21 9.51 22.01
C VAL A 44 -4.51 8.30 22.89
N LYS A 45 -3.48 7.50 23.25
CA LYS A 45 -3.67 6.38 24.20
C LYS A 45 -4.23 6.85 25.55
N TYR A 46 -3.65 7.92 26.09
CA TYR A 46 -4.11 8.50 27.36
C TYR A 46 -5.58 8.94 27.29
N GLU A 47 -5.97 9.65 26.22
CA GLU A 47 -7.37 10.11 26.06
C GLU A 47 -8.35 8.93 25.87
N VAL A 48 -7.95 7.91 25.11
CA VAL A 48 -8.75 6.68 24.94
C VAL A 48 -8.91 5.94 26.27
N ASP A 49 -7.83 5.80 27.07
CA ASP A 49 -7.89 5.16 28.39
C ASP A 49 -8.79 5.94 29.37
N LYS A 50 -8.76 7.26 29.28
CA LYS A 50 -9.56 8.14 30.15
C LYS A 50 -11.06 8.04 29.88
N THR A 51 -11.46 7.88 28.62
CA THR A 51 -12.87 7.82 28.21
C THR A 51 -13.41 6.39 28.15
N GLY A 52 -12.56 5.41 27.81
CA GLY A 52 -12.94 4.02 27.56
C GLY A 52 -13.72 3.81 26.27
N GLU A 53 -13.84 4.84 25.41
CA GLU A 53 -14.64 4.79 24.18
C GLU A 53 -13.78 4.51 22.94
N PHE A 54 -14.37 3.83 21.96
CA PHE A 54 -13.71 3.48 20.68
C PHE A 54 -14.00 4.51 19.60
N GLY A 55 -13.15 4.52 18.54
CA GLY A 55 -13.41 5.29 17.32
C GLY A 55 -13.28 6.80 17.47
N GLN A 56 -12.58 7.28 18.51
CA GLN A 56 -12.46 8.71 18.78
C GLN A 56 -11.46 9.43 17.90
N TYR A 57 -10.43 8.72 17.41
CA TYR A 57 -9.33 9.30 16.65
C TYR A 57 -9.02 8.49 15.42
N ILE A 58 -8.66 9.17 14.36
CA ILE A 58 -8.09 8.61 13.13
C ILE A 58 -6.72 9.27 12.95
N LEU A 59 -5.66 8.48 13.00
CA LEU A 59 -4.30 8.95 12.75
C LEU A 59 -3.87 8.47 11.37
N THR A 60 -3.54 9.41 10.47
CA THR A 60 -3.00 9.09 9.15
C THR A 60 -1.54 9.53 9.06
N GLY A 61 -0.76 8.84 8.25
CA GLY A 61 0.63 9.19 8.01
C GLY A 61 1.34 8.17 7.17
N SER A 62 2.36 8.62 6.46
CA SER A 62 3.32 7.74 5.81
C SER A 62 4.21 7.10 6.88
N VAL A 63 4.38 5.78 6.81
CA VAL A 63 5.36 5.08 7.65
C VAL A 63 6.74 5.37 7.07
N THR A 64 7.35 6.45 7.51
CA THR A 64 8.78 6.62 7.38
C THR A 64 9.46 5.91 8.55
N ASP A 65 10.67 5.37 8.35
CA ASP A 65 11.44 4.70 9.40
C ASP A 65 11.61 5.52 10.68
N LYS A 66 11.55 6.84 10.59
CA LYS A 66 11.53 7.72 11.76
C LYS A 66 10.42 7.36 12.75
N SER A 67 9.23 6.99 12.27
CA SER A 67 8.13 6.62 13.16
C SER A 67 8.37 5.27 13.85
N LYS A 68 9.07 4.34 13.19
CA LYS A 68 9.47 3.06 13.80
C LYS A 68 10.60 3.28 14.80
N THR A 69 11.65 4.01 14.44
CA THR A 69 12.82 4.28 15.30
C THR A 69 12.44 5.10 16.53
N GLU A 70 11.60 6.11 16.37
CA GLU A 70 11.07 6.90 17.49
C GLU A 70 10.08 6.12 18.35
N LEU A 71 9.36 5.15 17.78
CA LEU A 71 8.48 4.23 18.51
C LEU A 71 9.25 3.08 19.20
N GLU A 72 10.41 2.70 18.66
CA GLU A 72 11.26 1.60 19.18
C GLU A 72 12.44 2.09 20.04
N GLY A 73 12.88 3.34 19.88
CA GLY A 73 14.19 3.84 20.34
C GLY A 73 14.27 4.54 21.69
N GLU A 74 13.17 4.90 22.35
CA GLU A 74 13.20 5.42 23.73
C GLU A 74 12.24 4.66 24.63
N SER A 75 12.78 3.73 25.38
CA SER A 75 12.14 2.93 26.47
C SER A 75 10.82 2.24 26.09
N SER A 76 10.74 0.93 26.34
CA SER A 76 9.53 0.09 26.56
C SER A 76 8.16 0.75 26.34
N ARG A 77 7.96 1.48 25.24
CA ARG A 77 6.68 2.13 24.93
C ARG A 77 5.70 1.05 24.51
N HIS A 78 4.67 0.94 25.26
CA HIS A 78 3.57 0.03 25.02
C HIS A 78 3.08 0.18 23.58
N THR A 79 2.97 -0.93 22.86
CA THR A 79 2.65 -1.02 21.42
C THR A 79 1.26 -0.51 21.02
N GLY A 80 0.48 0.10 21.93
CA GLY A 80 -0.90 0.52 21.69
C GLY A 80 -1.89 -0.65 21.59
N ASN A 81 -1.47 -1.86 21.94
CA ASN A 81 -2.29 -3.07 21.87
C ASN A 81 -3.62 -2.88 22.62
N GLY A 82 -4.72 -3.19 21.95
CA GLY A 82 -6.08 -3.04 22.45
C GLY A 82 -6.69 -1.62 22.39
N ARG A 83 -5.91 -0.61 21.96
CA ARG A 83 -6.35 0.79 21.87
C ARG A 83 -6.29 1.36 20.46
N ILE A 84 -5.31 0.95 19.67
CA ILE A 84 -5.06 1.45 18.32
C ILE A 84 -5.04 0.27 17.36
N ILE A 85 -5.88 0.33 16.35
CA ILE A 85 -5.92 -0.62 15.22
C ILE A 85 -5.20 0.02 14.05
N ARG A 86 -4.23 -0.69 13.48
CA ARG A 86 -3.56 -0.25 12.25
C ARG A 86 -4.29 -0.82 11.05
N LYS A 87 -4.62 0.06 10.11
CA LYS A 87 -5.22 -0.30 8.81
C LYS A 87 -4.34 0.27 7.71
N MET A 88 -4.08 -0.54 6.70
CA MET A 88 -3.41 -0.08 5.49
C MET A 88 -4.42 0.66 4.61
N MET A 89 -4.07 1.88 4.17
CA MET A 89 -4.86 2.61 3.19
C MET A 89 -4.29 2.29 1.80
N ARG A 90 -5.06 1.57 1.01
CA ARG A 90 -4.72 1.25 -0.38
C ARG A 90 -5.21 2.34 -1.32
N THR A 91 -4.80 2.28 -2.57
CA THR A 91 -5.40 3.05 -3.65
C THR A 91 -6.88 2.66 -3.83
N MET A 92 -7.64 3.47 -4.54
CA MET A 92 -9.09 3.28 -4.69
C MET A 92 -9.40 2.04 -5.54
N SER A 93 -10.39 1.27 -5.10
CA SER A 93 -10.97 0.17 -5.87
C SER A 93 -11.80 0.67 -7.07
N LEU A 94 -12.16 -0.20 -7.99
CA LEU A 94 -13.04 0.14 -9.11
C LEU A 94 -14.42 0.65 -8.66
N TYR A 95 -14.87 0.24 -7.47
CA TYR A 95 -16.12 0.77 -6.90
C TYR A 95 -15.95 2.21 -6.41
N GLU A 96 -14.86 2.50 -5.71
CA GLU A 96 -14.56 3.84 -5.19
C GLU A 96 -14.25 4.84 -6.31
N THR A 97 -13.68 4.39 -7.43
CA THR A 97 -13.45 5.23 -8.62
C THR A 97 -14.70 5.44 -9.47
N GLY A 98 -15.81 4.75 -9.16
CA GLY A 98 -17.05 4.80 -9.94
C GLY A 98 -17.04 3.97 -11.23
N ASP A 99 -16.00 3.16 -11.46
CA ASP A 99 -15.91 2.27 -12.62
C ASP A 99 -16.73 0.98 -12.43
N SER A 100 -16.96 0.59 -11.19
CA SER A 100 -17.92 -0.48 -10.81
C SER A 100 -19.16 0.14 -10.15
N ASN A 101 -20.34 -0.39 -10.49
CA ASN A 101 -21.62 0.06 -9.93
C ASN A 101 -21.98 -0.63 -8.61
N GLY A 102 -21.19 -1.59 -8.14
CA GLY A 102 -21.41 -2.31 -6.89
C GLY A 102 -22.64 -3.21 -6.87
N THR A 103 -23.25 -3.55 -8.01
CA THR A 103 -24.44 -4.43 -8.07
C THR A 103 -24.16 -5.81 -7.47
N VAL A 104 -22.94 -6.32 -7.63
CA VAL A 104 -22.45 -7.51 -6.91
C VAL A 104 -21.59 -7.02 -5.76
N SER A 105 -22.00 -7.32 -4.54
CA SER A 105 -21.35 -6.88 -3.31
C SER A 105 -20.72 -8.06 -2.58
N LEU A 106 -19.49 -7.89 -2.10
CA LEU A 106 -18.82 -8.90 -1.26
C LEU A 106 -19.59 -9.14 0.05
N SER A 107 -20.19 -8.10 0.62
CA SER A 107 -21.05 -8.20 1.79
C SER A 107 -22.29 -9.05 1.53
N ASP A 108 -22.96 -8.87 0.38
CA ASP A 108 -24.11 -9.68 0.01
C ASP A 108 -23.72 -11.13 -0.24
N LEU A 109 -22.61 -11.39 -0.92
CA LEU A 109 -22.08 -12.75 -1.12
C LEU A 109 -21.76 -13.42 0.22
N LYS A 110 -21.14 -12.73 1.17
CA LYS A 110 -20.88 -13.22 2.54
C LYS A 110 -22.18 -13.62 3.26
N ASN A 111 -23.27 -12.91 2.99
CA ASN A 111 -24.61 -13.18 3.56
C ASN A 111 -25.46 -14.13 2.72
N GLY A 112 -24.88 -14.80 1.72
CA GLY A 112 -25.57 -15.77 0.86
C GLY A 112 -26.55 -15.15 -0.14
N LYS A 113 -26.47 -13.84 -0.38
CA LYS A 113 -27.28 -13.16 -1.38
C LYS A 113 -26.50 -13.11 -2.70
N PHE A 114 -27.13 -13.60 -3.76
CA PHE A 114 -26.54 -13.63 -5.09
C PHE A 114 -27.29 -12.66 -6.00
N SER A 115 -26.58 -11.76 -6.63
CA SER A 115 -27.11 -10.82 -7.62
C SER A 115 -26.49 -11.11 -8.98
N ASN A 116 -27.31 -11.10 -10.03
CA ASN A 116 -26.82 -11.15 -11.41
C ASN A 116 -26.66 -9.72 -11.90
N ALA A 117 -25.48 -9.40 -12.41
CA ALA A 117 -25.20 -8.12 -13.02
C ALA A 117 -24.46 -8.32 -14.33
N MET A 118 -24.76 -7.48 -15.31
CA MET A 118 -23.99 -7.36 -16.55
C MET A 118 -23.18 -6.09 -16.51
N SER A 119 -21.89 -6.21 -16.78
CA SER A 119 -21.02 -5.05 -16.97
C SER A 119 -21.04 -4.63 -18.45
N LYS A 120 -21.01 -3.32 -18.71
CA LYS A 120 -20.76 -2.76 -20.03
C LYS A 120 -19.28 -2.58 -20.33
N LYS A 121 -18.42 -2.89 -19.33
CA LYS A 121 -16.97 -2.78 -19.46
C LYS A 121 -16.42 -3.93 -20.27
N ASP A 122 -15.49 -3.63 -21.16
CA ASP A 122 -14.82 -4.61 -21.99
C ASP A 122 -13.35 -4.80 -21.60
N ILE A 123 -12.62 -5.60 -22.35
CA ILE A 123 -11.22 -5.91 -22.07
C ILE A 123 -10.31 -4.66 -22.17
N ASN A 124 -10.67 -3.68 -23.01
CA ASN A 124 -9.92 -2.43 -23.15
C ASN A 124 -10.09 -1.54 -21.92
N ASP A 125 -11.29 -1.54 -21.31
CA ASP A 125 -11.54 -0.85 -20.05
C ASP A 125 -10.64 -1.43 -18.96
N TYR A 126 -10.57 -2.75 -18.81
CA TYR A 126 -9.71 -3.39 -17.81
C TYR A 126 -8.22 -3.19 -18.09
N ALA A 127 -7.79 -3.20 -19.34
CA ALA A 127 -6.42 -2.84 -19.70
C ALA A 127 -6.07 -1.41 -19.27
N TYR A 128 -7.02 -0.48 -19.43
CA TYR A 128 -6.87 0.88 -18.94
C TYR A 128 -6.82 0.94 -17.41
N TYR A 129 -7.72 0.27 -16.69
CA TYR A 129 -7.76 0.29 -15.23
C TYR A 129 -6.48 -0.28 -14.61
N VAL A 130 -5.96 -1.37 -15.15
CA VAL A 130 -4.69 -1.96 -14.72
C VAL A 130 -3.52 -0.98 -14.87
N CYS A 131 -3.49 -0.19 -15.95
CA CYS A 131 -2.40 0.77 -16.19
C CYS A 131 -2.59 2.11 -15.46
N ARG A 132 -3.86 2.55 -15.25
CA ARG A 132 -4.19 3.79 -14.53
C ARG A 132 -4.02 3.62 -13.03
N GLY A 133 -4.45 2.46 -12.49
CA GLY A 133 -4.57 2.23 -11.06
C GLY A 133 -5.71 2.98 -10.38
N GLY A 134 -5.75 2.89 -9.06
CA GLY A 134 -6.73 3.53 -8.19
C GLY A 134 -6.23 4.84 -7.55
N TRP A 135 -5.32 5.56 -8.16
CA TRP A 135 -4.77 6.81 -7.63
C TRP A 135 -5.83 7.91 -7.61
N PRO A 136 -6.18 8.50 -6.43
CA PRO A 136 -7.21 9.53 -6.36
C PRO A 136 -6.98 10.71 -7.29
N VAL A 137 -5.71 11.09 -7.49
CA VAL A 137 -5.33 12.22 -8.38
C VAL A 137 -5.59 11.91 -9.86
N ALA A 138 -5.60 10.64 -10.25
CA ALA A 138 -5.85 10.20 -11.63
C ALA A 138 -7.35 10.17 -11.98
N ILE A 139 -8.24 10.13 -10.98
CA ILE A 139 -9.68 9.94 -11.21
C ILE A 139 -10.30 11.22 -11.78
N GLY A 140 -11.05 11.06 -12.87
CA GLY A 140 -11.71 12.17 -13.57
C GLY A 140 -10.76 13.08 -14.37
N LYS A 141 -9.50 12.65 -14.56
CA LYS A 141 -8.54 13.36 -15.41
C LYS A 141 -8.54 12.83 -16.83
N ASP A 142 -7.98 13.61 -17.74
CA ASP A 142 -7.74 13.16 -19.11
C ASP A 142 -6.88 11.89 -19.10
N ARG A 143 -7.11 11.01 -20.08
CA ARG A 143 -6.50 9.67 -20.15
C ARG A 143 -4.97 9.69 -19.97
N ASP A 144 -4.28 10.57 -20.67
CA ASP A 144 -2.81 10.64 -20.64
C ASP A 144 -2.29 11.11 -19.28
N VAL A 145 -2.97 12.08 -18.66
CA VAL A 145 -2.66 12.57 -17.30
C VAL A 145 -2.90 11.48 -16.27
N ALA A 146 -3.99 10.75 -16.39
CA ALA A 146 -4.31 9.65 -15.46
C ALA A 146 -3.28 8.51 -15.55
N LEU A 147 -2.84 8.16 -16.76
CA LEU A 147 -1.82 7.14 -16.99
C LEU A 147 -0.40 7.58 -16.57
N ALA A 148 -0.13 8.89 -16.59
CA ALA A 148 1.16 9.41 -16.13
C ALA A 148 1.35 9.19 -14.63
N GLN A 149 0.28 9.28 -13.82
CA GLN A 149 0.37 9.20 -12.36
C GLN A 149 1.10 7.95 -11.85
N ALA A 150 0.78 6.78 -12.39
CA ALA A 150 1.42 5.53 -11.97
C ALA A 150 2.89 5.46 -12.40
N ARG A 151 3.23 6.00 -13.57
CA ARG A 151 4.61 6.08 -14.07
C ARG A 151 5.44 7.05 -13.23
N ASP A 152 4.88 8.21 -12.91
CA ASP A 152 5.55 9.21 -12.08
C ASP A 152 5.80 8.67 -10.68
N TYR A 153 4.82 7.99 -10.07
CA TYR A 153 4.98 7.32 -8.79
C TYR A 153 6.11 6.27 -8.85
N TYR A 154 6.09 5.39 -9.87
CA TYR A 154 7.15 4.40 -10.08
C TYR A 154 8.54 5.07 -10.18
N GLU A 155 8.65 6.16 -10.94
CA GLU A 155 9.92 6.90 -11.07
C GLU A 155 10.40 7.43 -9.72
N VAL A 156 9.54 8.07 -8.94
CA VAL A 156 9.89 8.59 -7.60
C VAL A 156 10.33 7.46 -6.67
N VAL A 157 9.64 6.31 -6.69
CA VAL A 157 10.05 5.15 -5.88
C VAL A 157 11.46 4.69 -6.20
N VAL A 158 11.83 4.56 -7.48
CA VAL A 158 13.13 3.98 -7.87
C VAL A 158 14.27 4.99 -7.85
N THR A 159 13.99 6.30 -7.88
CA THR A 159 15.02 7.35 -7.85
C THR A 159 15.26 7.93 -6.45
N ASP A 160 14.23 7.99 -5.60
CA ASP A 160 14.28 8.73 -4.36
C ASP A 160 13.79 7.94 -3.14
N ASP A 161 12.54 7.48 -3.14
CA ASP A 161 11.89 6.96 -1.92
C ASP A 161 12.61 5.76 -1.35
N ILE A 162 13.02 4.80 -2.20
CA ILE A 162 13.72 3.58 -1.76
C ILE A 162 15.05 3.88 -1.05
N PHE A 163 15.67 5.03 -1.34
CA PHE A 163 16.93 5.47 -0.75
C PHE A 163 16.74 6.40 0.44
N SER A 164 15.52 6.86 0.70
CA SER A 164 15.20 7.79 1.79
C SER A 164 15.10 7.09 3.16
N LEU A 165 15.00 5.76 3.17
CA LEU A 165 14.81 4.95 4.37
C LEU A 165 16.10 4.89 5.20
N LYS A 166 16.09 5.48 6.39
CA LYS A 166 17.29 5.61 7.25
C LYS A 166 17.80 4.27 7.79
N ASP A 167 16.90 3.34 8.10
CA ASP A 167 17.24 2.04 8.69
C ASP A 167 17.72 1.03 7.64
N ILE A 168 17.59 1.38 6.38
CA ILE A 168 18.05 0.57 5.26
C ILE A 168 19.08 1.39 4.47
N PRO A 169 20.34 1.45 4.93
CA PRO A 169 21.37 2.24 4.23
C PRO A 169 21.66 1.57 2.89
N LEU A 170 20.98 2.01 1.86
CA LEU A 170 21.22 1.64 0.47
C LEU A 170 22.18 2.65 -0.16
N LYS A 171 23.24 2.16 -0.79
CA LYS A 171 23.97 2.98 -1.74
C LYS A 171 23.04 3.29 -2.91
N LYS A 172 22.89 4.57 -3.25
CA LYS A 172 21.99 4.98 -4.35
C LYS A 172 22.42 4.30 -5.66
N ASP A 173 21.61 3.35 -6.12
CA ASP A 173 21.77 2.63 -7.36
C ASP A 173 20.38 2.34 -7.96
N GLU A 174 19.92 3.28 -8.76
CA GLU A 174 18.62 3.23 -9.39
C GLU A 174 18.43 2.01 -10.31
N GLN A 175 19.52 1.55 -10.94
CA GLN A 175 19.45 0.38 -11.83
C GLN A 175 19.11 -0.90 -11.05
N LYS A 176 19.61 -1.04 -9.83
CA LYS A 176 19.24 -2.15 -8.95
C LYS A 176 17.78 -2.08 -8.52
N ALA A 177 17.28 -0.89 -8.17
CA ALA A 177 15.88 -0.68 -7.86
C ALA A 177 14.98 -1.05 -9.06
N ARG A 178 15.33 -0.59 -10.27
CA ARG A 178 14.59 -0.89 -11.51
C ARG A 178 14.61 -2.38 -11.86
N LYS A 179 15.77 -3.04 -11.72
CA LYS A 179 15.87 -4.50 -11.93
C LYS A 179 14.95 -5.26 -11.00
N LEU A 180 14.95 -4.93 -9.70
CA LEU A 180 14.08 -5.58 -8.72
C LEU A 180 12.60 -5.33 -9.03
N MET A 181 12.21 -4.09 -9.27
CA MET A 181 10.82 -3.74 -9.60
C MET A 181 10.34 -4.46 -10.85
N ARG A 182 11.20 -4.59 -11.88
CA ARG A 182 10.86 -5.30 -13.10
C ARG A 182 10.76 -6.82 -12.87
N SER A 183 11.69 -7.42 -12.10
CA SER A 183 11.60 -8.84 -11.73
C SER A 183 10.36 -9.13 -10.90
N TYR A 184 10.04 -8.25 -9.95
CA TYR A 184 8.84 -8.37 -9.15
C TYR A 184 7.57 -8.30 -10.00
N ALA A 185 7.50 -7.34 -10.94
CA ALA A 185 6.38 -7.18 -11.86
C ALA A 185 6.20 -8.36 -12.82
N ARG A 186 7.30 -8.96 -13.27
CA ARG A 186 7.28 -10.20 -14.08
C ARG A 186 6.71 -11.39 -13.31
N ASN A 187 6.85 -11.39 -11.99
CA ASN A 187 6.38 -12.45 -11.10
C ASN A 187 5.10 -12.05 -10.33
N VAL A 188 4.38 -11.01 -10.77
CA VAL A 188 3.12 -10.60 -10.15
C VAL A 188 2.08 -11.71 -10.27
N SER A 189 1.25 -11.87 -9.25
CA SER A 189 0.25 -12.95 -9.11
C SER A 189 0.84 -14.37 -9.12
N ILE A 190 2.14 -14.51 -8.88
CA ILE A 190 2.84 -15.79 -8.79
C ILE A 190 3.44 -15.96 -7.40
N ALA A 191 3.38 -17.18 -6.84
CA ALA A 191 4.05 -17.53 -5.60
C ALA A 191 5.57 -17.78 -5.82
N ALA A 192 6.26 -16.75 -6.36
CA ALA A 192 7.68 -16.81 -6.67
C ALA A 192 8.54 -16.72 -5.40
N ALA A 193 9.65 -17.47 -5.36
CA ALA A 193 10.62 -17.37 -4.27
C ALA A 193 11.46 -16.10 -4.38
N ASP A 194 12.00 -15.62 -3.25
CA ASP A 194 13.00 -14.56 -3.25
C ASP A 194 14.24 -14.92 -4.07
N THR A 195 14.62 -16.22 -4.10
CA THR A 195 15.72 -16.72 -4.94
C THR A 195 15.45 -16.53 -6.44
N THR A 196 14.22 -16.72 -6.89
CA THR A 196 13.83 -16.49 -8.28
C THR A 196 14.00 -15.01 -8.68
N LEU A 197 13.52 -14.10 -7.80
CA LEU A 197 13.68 -12.67 -8.03
C LEU A 197 15.15 -12.25 -8.00
N LEU A 198 15.94 -12.82 -7.06
CA LEU A 198 17.37 -12.55 -6.95
C LEU A 198 18.11 -13.01 -8.22
N GLU A 199 17.83 -14.21 -8.70
CA GLU A 199 18.41 -14.74 -9.95
C GLU A 199 18.09 -13.85 -11.15
N ASP A 200 16.85 -13.39 -11.27
CA ASP A 200 16.44 -12.44 -12.32
C ASP A 200 17.23 -11.11 -12.23
N CYS A 201 17.48 -10.63 -10.99
CA CYS A 201 18.15 -9.34 -10.76
C CYS A 201 19.67 -9.43 -10.90
N ALA A 202 20.28 -10.47 -10.35
CA ALA A 202 21.72 -10.62 -10.29
C ALA A 202 22.30 -10.82 -11.70
N GLY A 203 21.75 -11.78 -12.48
CA GLY A 203 22.31 -12.09 -13.80
C GLY A 203 23.83 -12.25 -13.75
N SER A 204 24.56 -11.32 -14.39
CA SER A 204 26.03 -11.22 -14.36
C SER A 204 26.55 -10.17 -13.34
N ASP A 205 25.68 -9.54 -12.54
CA ASP A 205 26.02 -8.47 -11.60
C ASP A 205 26.32 -9.06 -10.21
N GLU A 206 27.56 -9.40 -9.96
CA GLU A 206 28.04 -9.95 -8.68
C GLU A 206 27.81 -8.99 -7.50
N THR A 207 27.56 -7.69 -7.74
CA THR A 207 27.30 -6.70 -6.70
C THR A 207 25.85 -6.70 -6.22
N PHE A 208 24.95 -7.46 -6.88
CA PHE A 208 23.56 -7.64 -6.47
C PHE A 208 23.41 -8.97 -5.71
N ASP A 209 24.09 -9.06 -4.58
CA ASP A 209 24.06 -10.24 -3.71
C ASP A 209 22.76 -10.35 -2.89
N LYS A 210 22.65 -11.43 -2.14
CA LYS A 210 21.48 -11.74 -1.31
C LYS A 210 21.17 -10.68 -0.26
N ASP A 211 22.18 -10.07 0.34
CA ASP A 211 21.98 -9.07 1.40
C ASP A 211 21.53 -7.74 0.82
N VAL A 212 22.08 -7.34 -0.32
CA VAL A 212 21.62 -6.17 -1.07
C VAL A 212 20.20 -6.38 -1.56
N PHE A 213 19.88 -7.53 -2.15
CA PHE A 213 18.52 -7.87 -2.57
C PHE A 213 17.52 -7.78 -1.44
N ALA A 214 17.83 -8.39 -0.27
CA ALA A 214 16.94 -8.37 0.90
C ALA A 214 16.67 -6.94 1.39
N LYS A 215 17.69 -6.07 1.38
CA LYS A 215 17.52 -4.66 1.74
C LYS A 215 16.56 -3.93 0.78
N TYR A 216 16.74 -4.09 -0.54
CA TYR A 216 15.84 -3.48 -1.52
C TYR A 216 14.41 -4.00 -1.39
N LEU A 217 14.23 -5.31 -1.24
CA LEU A 217 12.91 -5.92 -1.08
C LEU A 217 12.21 -5.42 0.20
N ASN A 218 12.95 -5.33 1.31
CA ASN A 218 12.42 -4.79 2.56
C ASN A 218 12.09 -3.29 2.45
N ALA A 219 12.88 -2.52 1.69
CA ALA A 219 12.56 -1.13 1.41
C ALA A 219 11.21 -1.00 0.69
N LEU A 220 10.96 -1.80 -0.35
CA LEU A 220 9.67 -1.80 -1.05
C LEU A 220 8.49 -2.19 -0.14
N ARG A 221 8.69 -3.14 0.80
CA ARG A 221 7.67 -3.49 1.81
C ARG A 221 7.40 -2.34 2.77
N ASN A 222 8.45 -1.68 3.25
CA ASN A 222 8.33 -0.56 4.19
C ASN A 222 7.68 0.68 3.56
N LEU A 223 7.86 0.87 2.26
CA LEU A 223 7.20 1.92 1.47
C LEU A 223 5.78 1.55 1.04
N TYR A 224 5.30 0.35 1.39
CA TYR A 224 4.01 -0.15 0.91
C TYR A 224 3.86 -0.16 -0.63
N VAL A 225 4.96 -0.35 -1.34
CA VAL A 225 4.95 -0.51 -2.81
C VAL A 225 4.47 -1.89 -3.21
N ILE A 226 4.81 -2.89 -2.39
CA ILE A 226 4.44 -4.29 -2.58
C ILE A 226 3.62 -4.81 -1.41
N GLU A 227 2.72 -5.74 -1.70
CA GLU A 227 1.84 -6.36 -0.71
C GLU A 227 1.63 -7.84 -1.08
N GLU A 228 2.36 -8.73 -0.42
CA GLU A 228 2.20 -10.16 -0.65
C GLU A 228 0.87 -10.69 -0.09
N LEU A 229 0.31 -11.69 -0.77
CA LEU A 229 -0.90 -12.39 -0.34
C LEU A 229 -0.50 -13.74 0.27
N PRO A 230 -0.69 -13.93 1.61
CA PRO A 230 -0.41 -15.18 2.25
C PRO A 230 -1.26 -16.32 1.70
N ALA A 231 -0.68 -17.53 1.63
CA ALA A 231 -1.42 -18.70 1.21
C ALA A 231 -2.50 -19.04 2.23
N TRP A 232 -3.72 -19.24 1.74
CA TRP A 232 -4.84 -19.66 2.55
C TRP A 232 -5.07 -21.18 2.42
N ASN A 233 -5.45 -21.83 3.52
CA ASN A 233 -5.85 -23.24 3.53
C ASN A 233 -6.96 -23.44 4.55
N PRO A 234 -8.09 -24.10 4.17
CA PRO A 234 -9.21 -24.35 5.08
C PRO A 234 -8.85 -25.27 6.26
N ASN A 235 -7.80 -26.08 6.13
CA ASN A 235 -7.33 -26.92 7.21
C ASN A 235 -6.43 -26.09 8.17
N LEU A 236 -6.96 -25.73 9.33
CA LEU A 236 -6.30 -24.90 10.34
C LEU A 236 -4.93 -25.44 10.80
N ARG A 237 -4.68 -26.73 10.68
CA ARG A 237 -3.41 -27.38 11.07
C ARG A 237 -2.55 -27.78 9.87
N SER A 238 -2.80 -27.21 8.70
CA SER A 238 -2.07 -27.53 7.48
C SER A 238 -0.61 -27.06 7.52
N LYS A 239 0.30 -28.03 7.50
CA LYS A 239 1.73 -27.72 7.28
C LYS A 239 1.98 -27.13 5.89
N THR A 240 1.12 -27.44 4.91
CA THR A 240 1.23 -26.90 3.55
C THR A 240 1.00 -25.39 3.53
N ALA A 241 0.01 -24.88 4.27
CA ALA A 241 -0.22 -23.44 4.37
C ALA A 241 0.99 -22.70 4.97
N ILE A 242 1.62 -23.28 6.00
CA ILE A 242 2.80 -22.69 6.64
C ILE A 242 4.02 -22.67 5.70
N ARG A 243 4.12 -23.67 4.81
CA ARG A 243 5.25 -23.82 3.87
C ARG A 243 5.02 -23.17 2.51
N ALA A 244 3.77 -22.85 2.20
CA ALA A 244 3.43 -22.21 0.93
C ALA A 244 3.99 -20.78 0.90
N LYS A 245 4.51 -20.40 -0.26
CA LYS A 245 4.99 -19.05 -0.48
C LYS A 245 3.81 -18.12 -0.70
N GLU A 246 4.00 -16.87 -0.32
CA GLU A 246 3.06 -15.80 -0.57
C GLU A 246 3.00 -15.47 -2.07
N THR A 247 1.83 -15.15 -2.56
CA THR A 247 1.66 -14.65 -3.93
C THR A 247 2.09 -13.18 -3.99
N ARG A 248 2.88 -12.84 -5.00
CA ARG A 248 3.44 -11.49 -5.18
C ARG A 248 2.40 -10.55 -5.76
N HIS A 249 2.18 -9.42 -5.09
CA HIS A 249 1.34 -8.34 -5.59
C HIS A 249 2.00 -6.99 -5.31
N PHE A 250 1.77 -6.02 -6.20
CA PHE A 250 1.95 -4.63 -5.86
C PHE A 250 0.73 -4.14 -5.07
N THR A 251 0.91 -3.08 -4.31
CA THR A 251 -0.21 -2.42 -3.61
C THR A 251 -1.25 -1.89 -4.60
N ASP A 252 -0.78 -1.49 -5.79
CA ASP A 252 -1.62 -1.14 -6.94
C ASP A 252 -1.08 -1.80 -8.20
N PRO A 253 -1.90 -2.45 -9.03
CA PRO A 253 -1.43 -3.16 -10.22
C PRO A 253 -0.74 -2.25 -11.23
N SER A 254 -1.06 -0.95 -11.25
CA SER A 254 -0.46 0.02 -12.17
C SER A 254 1.04 0.24 -11.93
N ILE A 255 1.51 0.00 -10.70
CA ILE A 255 2.96 0.02 -10.39
C ILE A 255 3.66 -1.09 -11.17
N GLY A 256 3.06 -2.28 -11.22
CA GLY A 256 3.57 -3.41 -12.01
C GLY A 256 3.56 -3.11 -13.51
N ALA A 257 2.48 -2.53 -14.02
CA ALA A 257 2.39 -2.10 -15.41
C ALA A 257 3.48 -1.06 -15.76
N ALA A 258 3.71 -0.07 -14.88
CA ALA A 258 4.75 0.94 -15.03
C ALA A 258 6.16 0.31 -15.02
N ALA A 259 6.44 -0.61 -14.08
CA ALA A 259 7.73 -1.30 -13.98
C ALA A 259 8.06 -2.15 -15.22
N LEU A 260 7.04 -2.68 -15.91
CA LEU A 260 7.17 -3.41 -17.17
C LEU A 260 7.19 -2.48 -18.39
N GLY A 261 6.87 -1.19 -18.24
CA GLY A 261 6.75 -0.24 -19.35
C GLY A 261 5.54 -0.52 -20.25
N ILE A 262 4.45 -1.05 -19.69
CA ILE A 262 3.25 -1.45 -20.40
C ILE A 262 2.27 -0.26 -20.52
N THR A 263 1.65 -0.13 -21.69
CA THR A 263 0.51 0.79 -21.92
C THR A 263 -0.77 -0.01 -22.11
N PRO A 264 -1.97 0.59 -21.98
CA PRO A 264 -3.22 -0.10 -22.21
C PRO A 264 -3.34 -0.76 -23.59
N GLU A 265 -2.75 -0.17 -24.60
CA GLU A 265 -2.72 -0.69 -25.98
C GLU A 265 -1.63 -1.76 -26.14
N GLY A 266 -0.51 -1.57 -25.45
CA GLY A 266 0.66 -2.47 -25.52
C GLY A 266 0.46 -3.80 -24.80
N ILE A 267 -0.42 -3.84 -23.78
CA ILE A 267 -0.62 -5.03 -22.94
C ILE A 267 -1.17 -6.24 -23.70
N PHE A 268 -1.89 -6.00 -24.80
CA PHE A 268 -2.44 -7.06 -25.64
C PHE A 268 -1.39 -7.83 -26.45
N LYS A 269 -0.14 -7.35 -26.48
CA LYS A 269 0.98 -8.09 -27.09
C LYS A 269 1.38 -9.31 -26.23
N ASP A 270 1.04 -9.29 -24.94
CA ASP A 270 1.26 -10.37 -24.00
C ASP A 270 0.04 -10.54 -23.09
N ILE A 271 -0.92 -11.32 -23.57
CA ILE A 271 -2.19 -11.59 -22.89
C ILE A 271 -1.99 -12.33 -21.55
N THR A 272 -0.89 -13.08 -21.41
CA THR A 272 -0.55 -13.79 -20.19
C THR A 272 -0.17 -12.80 -19.10
N THR A 273 0.71 -11.86 -19.41
CA THR A 273 1.05 -10.76 -18.48
C THR A 273 -0.18 -9.91 -18.12
N PHE A 274 -1.06 -9.66 -19.10
CA PHE A 274 -2.34 -8.99 -18.80
C PHE A 274 -3.17 -9.78 -17.78
N GLY A 275 -3.27 -11.10 -17.96
CA GLY A 275 -3.99 -11.97 -17.02
C GLY A 275 -3.46 -11.85 -15.58
N PHE A 276 -2.15 -11.88 -15.39
CA PHE A 276 -1.54 -11.72 -14.06
C PHE A 276 -1.78 -10.33 -13.45
N LEU A 277 -1.67 -9.27 -14.24
CA LEU A 277 -1.96 -7.92 -13.77
C LEU A 277 -3.45 -7.71 -13.46
N PHE A 278 -4.34 -8.33 -14.24
CA PHE A 278 -5.78 -8.34 -13.96
C PHE A 278 -6.10 -9.10 -12.67
N GLU A 279 -5.46 -10.26 -12.43
CA GLU A 279 -5.58 -10.98 -11.16
C GLU A 279 -5.12 -10.10 -9.98
N SER A 280 -4.02 -9.34 -10.17
CA SER A 280 -3.54 -8.39 -9.15
C SER A 280 -4.56 -7.27 -8.88
N LEU A 281 -5.25 -6.76 -9.92
CA LEU A 281 -6.34 -5.80 -9.77
C LEU A 281 -7.51 -6.40 -8.96
N VAL A 282 -7.91 -7.64 -9.26
CA VAL A 282 -8.97 -8.34 -8.53
C VAL A 282 -8.56 -8.56 -7.07
N ALA A 283 -7.33 -9.00 -6.82
CA ALA A 283 -6.82 -9.20 -5.46
C ALA A 283 -6.80 -7.89 -4.66
N HIS A 284 -6.38 -6.78 -5.28
CA HIS A 284 -6.41 -5.44 -4.70
C HIS A 284 -7.83 -5.05 -4.29
N ASP A 285 -8.78 -5.10 -5.22
CA ASP A 285 -10.17 -4.69 -4.98
C ASP A 285 -10.84 -5.55 -3.90
N LEU A 286 -10.64 -6.87 -3.93
CA LEU A 286 -11.17 -7.78 -2.92
C LEU A 286 -10.62 -7.46 -1.52
N ARG A 287 -9.34 -7.05 -1.40
CA ARG A 287 -8.75 -6.61 -0.12
C ARG A 287 -9.39 -5.32 0.37
N VAL A 288 -9.59 -4.33 -0.52
CA VAL A 288 -10.29 -3.08 -0.17
C VAL A 288 -11.70 -3.39 0.34
N TYR A 289 -12.45 -4.24 -0.35
CA TYR A 289 -13.80 -4.62 0.05
C TYR A 289 -13.83 -5.44 1.34
N ALA A 290 -12.87 -6.36 1.52
CA ALA A 290 -12.78 -7.15 2.75
C ALA A 290 -12.47 -6.26 3.96
N ASP A 291 -11.55 -5.31 3.84
CA ASP A 291 -11.23 -4.36 4.91
C ASP A 291 -12.40 -3.45 5.27
N ALA A 292 -13.28 -3.13 4.31
CA ALA A 292 -14.47 -2.32 4.53
C ALA A 292 -15.57 -3.07 5.31
N ILE A 293 -15.63 -4.39 5.22
CA ILE A 293 -16.66 -5.21 5.91
C ILE A 293 -16.15 -5.88 7.19
N GLY A 294 -14.89 -5.73 7.57
CA GLY A 294 -14.26 -6.23 8.81
C GLY A 294 -13.77 -7.66 8.72
#